data_243ea1acff2f27995d98f09200108288
#
_entry.id   243ea1acff2f27995d98f09200108288
#
_cell.length_a   1.000
_cell.length_b   1.000
_cell.length_c   1.000
_cell.angle_alpha   90.00
_cell.angle_beta   90.00
_cell.angle_gamma   90.00
#
_symmetry.space_group_name_H-M   'P 1'
#
loop_
_entity.id
_entity.type
_entity.pdbx_description
1 polymer ?
#
loop_
_entity_poly.entity_id
_entity_poly.type
_entity_poly.pdbx_seq_one_letter_code
_entity_poly.pdbx_strand_id
1 'polypeptide(L)'
;ARCRTSGFSLLRIRQQGKRKALTIRFDSKDLHHKEGEQFYITAAELSDYVTAIFGDGVRLESFLSESVQFRFPFENNKRVPVQAVQVLSFKPQYMATGQIRLQPDSITVYGEPFHLEHIDRVFTRTIELSNLKASAHGVVKIEPVNGVRMSETEVNYSLDVTRYVEVSTEVSVGVRNLPAGRKLSIYPSTAKVVFKCSFPLSKDPTEGVQFYIDYADFVNSKGGKCIPHASRIPDGVIECTVTPEIFDCVEEGRQ
;
A
#
# COMPACT_ATOMS: atom_id res chain seq x y z
N ALA A 1 -12.94 -47.90 1.31
CA ALA A 1 -12.51 -48.77 0.24
C ALA A 1 -12.34 -50.19 0.77
N ARG A 2 -12.63 -51.20 -0.06
CA ARG A 2 -12.30 -52.60 0.17
C ARG A 2 -11.03 -52.90 -0.63
N CYS A 3 -10.00 -53.36 0.07
CA CYS A 3 -8.70 -53.62 -0.53
C CYS A 3 -8.21 -55.01 -0.19
N ARG A 4 -7.45 -55.61 -1.11
CA ARG A 4 -6.74 -56.85 -0.91
C ARG A 4 -5.23 -56.59 -0.87
N THR A 5 -4.56 -57.12 0.13
CA THR A 5 -3.12 -57.01 0.27
C THR A 5 -2.52 -58.24 0.93
N SER A 6 -1.21 -58.39 0.88
CA SER A 6 -0.52 -59.52 1.55
C SER A 6 -0.55 -59.34 3.08
N GLY A 7 -0.49 -60.47 3.82
CA GLY A 7 -0.53 -60.46 5.28
C GLY A 7 0.58 -59.64 5.91
N PHE A 8 1.77 -59.58 5.29
CA PHE A 8 2.88 -58.74 5.72
C PHE A 8 2.58 -57.22 5.59
N SER A 9 1.93 -56.82 4.51
CA SER A 9 1.53 -55.43 4.30
C SER A 9 0.43 -55.01 5.28
N LEU A 10 -0.49 -55.91 5.60
CA LEU A 10 -1.51 -55.70 6.63
C LEU A 10 -0.91 -55.45 8.02
N LEU A 11 0.12 -56.23 8.41
CA LEU A 11 0.85 -56.07 9.67
C LEU A 11 1.57 -54.70 9.70
N ARG A 12 2.20 -54.28 8.60
CA ARG A 12 2.90 -52.98 8.49
C ARG A 12 1.91 -51.85 8.61
N ILE A 13 0.76 -51.87 7.97
CA ILE A 13 -0.28 -50.85 8.07
C ILE A 13 -0.83 -50.77 9.51
N ARG A 14 -0.99 -51.90 10.19
CA ARG A 14 -1.47 -51.99 11.57
C ARG A 14 -0.45 -51.49 12.59
N GLN A 15 0.85 -51.72 12.36
CA GLN A 15 1.95 -51.21 13.22
C GLN A 15 2.23 -49.74 13.03
N GLN A 16 1.99 -49.17 11.88
CA GLN A 16 2.10 -47.74 11.60
C GLN A 16 0.95 -46.91 12.21
N GLY A 17 0.32 -47.38 13.26
CA GLY A 17 -0.90 -46.89 13.93
C GLY A 17 -0.96 -45.43 14.41
N LYS A 18 0.00 -44.60 14.06
CA LYS A 18 -0.12 -43.15 14.07
C LYS A 18 -0.17 -42.69 12.61
N ARG A 19 -1.36 -42.37 12.13
CA ARG A 19 -1.60 -41.88 10.77
C ARG A 19 -0.75 -40.66 10.52
N LYS A 20 0.34 -40.79 9.76
CA LYS A 20 0.97 -39.65 9.13
C LYS A 20 -0.07 -39.00 8.21
N ALA A 21 -0.19 -37.71 8.27
CA ALA A 21 -1.02 -36.99 7.31
C ALA A 21 -0.54 -37.37 5.89
N LEU A 22 -1.47 -37.85 5.07
CA LEU A 22 -1.19 -38.26 3.70
C LEU A 22 -1.52 -37.08 2.80
N THR A 23 -0.51 -36.58 2.09
CA THR A 23 -0.70 -35.52 1.10
C THR A 23 -0.83 -36.15 -0.27
N ILE A 24 -1.99 -35.99 -0.89
CA ILE A 24 -2.26 -36.46 -2.25
C ILE A 24 -2.50 -35.27 -3.13
N ARG A 25 -1.85 -35.20 -4.28
CA ARG A 25 -2.11 -34.19 -5.31
C ARG A 25 -3.04 -34.82 -6.35
N PHE A 26 -4.23 -34.25 -6.46
CA PHE A 26 -5.19 -34.58 -7.49
C PHE A 26 -4.97 -33.69 -8.72
N ASP A 27 -5.20 -34.22 -9.90
CA ASP A 27 -5.26 -33.46 -11.12
C ASP A 27 -6.55 -32.62 -11.12
N SER A 28 -6.48 -31.37 -11.58
CA SER A 28 -7.64 -30.48 -11.61
C SER A 28 -8.79 -31.00 -12.50
N LYS A 29 -8.48 -31.81 -13.51
CA LYS A 29 -9.47 -32.44 -14.39
C LYS A 29 -10.33 -33.47 -13.68
N ASP A 30 -9.83 -34.10 -12.61
CA ASP A 30 -10.51 -35.18 -11.85
C ASP A 30 -11.36 -34.60 -10.71
N LEU A 31 -11.31 -33.28 -10.50
CA LEU A 31 -12.07 -32.58 -9.47
C LEU A 31 -13.31 -31.94 -10.09
N HIS A 32 -14.48 -32.49 -9.81
CA HIS A 32 -15.76 -31.99 -10.32
C HIS A 32 -16.41 -31.02 -9.35
N HIS A 33 -16.94 -29.93 -9.88
CA HIS A 33 -17.74 -28.97 -9.11
C HIS A 33 -19.19 -29.46 -9.03
N LYS A 34 -19.77 -29.47 -7.84
CA LYS A 34 -21.16 -29.87 -7.61
C LYS A 34 -22.07 -28.66 -7.47
N GLU A 35 -21.92 -27.93 -6.38
CA GLU A 35 -22.68 -26.75 -6.07
C GLU A 35 -21.95 -25.92 -5.00
N GLY A 36 -21.91 -24.59 -5.18
CA GLY A 36 -21.26 -23.70 -4.21
C GLY A 36 -19.80 -24.10 -3.97
N GLU A 37 -19.46 -24.38 -2.72
CA GLU A 37 -18.11 -24.77 -2.28
C GLU A 37 -17.83 -26.28 -2.35
N GLN A 38 -18.79 -27.06 -2.86
CA GLN A 38 -18.69 -28.52 -2.86
C GLN A 38 -18.08 -29.03 -4.16
N PHE A 39 -17.07 -29.83 -4.01
CA PHE A 39 -16.39 -30.53 -5.08
C PHE A 39 -16.36 -32.01 -4.77
N TYR A 40 -16.24 -32.84 -5.80
CA TYR A 40 -16.15 -34.31 -5.62
C TYR A 40 -15.22 -34.91 -6.66
N ILE A 41 -14.69 -36.09 -6.29
CA ILE A 41 -13.96 -36.99 -7.17
C ILE A 41 -14.71 -38.29 -7.18
N THR A 42 -14.93 -38.89 -8.35
CA THR A 42 -15.62 -40.19 -8.48
C THR A 42 -14.72 -41.34 -8.04
N ALA A 43 -15.34 -42.45 -7.68
CA ALA A 43 -14.61 -43.67 -7.35
C ALA A 43 -13.75 -44.18 -8.51
N ALA A 44 -14.18 -43.97 -9.76
CA ALA A 44 -13.41 -44.32 -10.95
C ALA A 44 -12.09 -43.58 -11.03
N GLU A 45 -12.15 -42.25 -10.89
CA GLU A 45 -10.96 -41.39 -10.91
C GLU A 45 -10.04 -41.61 -9.71
N LEU A 46 -10.62 -41.88 -8.51
CA LEU A 46 -9.83 -42.25 -7.33
C LEU A 46 -9.03 -43.53 -7.51
N SER A 47 -9.43 -44.40 -8.44
CA SER A 47 -8.70 -45.64 -8.74
C SER A 47 -7.28 -45.36 -9.26
N ASP A 48 -7.05 -44.25 -9.94
CA ASP A 48 -5.73 -43.84 -10.45
C ASP A 48 -4.79 -43.42 -9.31
N TYR A 49 -5.34 -43.05 -8.17
CA TYR A 49 -4.59 -42.59 -6.99
C TYR A 49 -4.41 -43.65 -5.91
N VAL A 50 -4.84 -44.91 -6.16
CA VAL A 50 -4.81 -45.99 -5.17
C VAL A 50 -3.43 -46.21 -4.59
N THR A 51 -2.39 -46.22 -5.42
CA THR A 51 -1.00 -46.38 -4.98
C THR A 51 -0.54 -45.24 -4.09
N ALA A 52 -0.93 -44.00 -4.42
CA ALA A 52 -0.62 -42.83 -3.61
C ALA A 52 -1.37 -42.86 -2.26
N ILE A 53 -2.60 -43.40 -2.23
CA ILE A 53 -3.48 -43.43 -1.04
C ILE A 53 -3.09 -44.57 -0.10
N PHE A 54 -2.87 -45.77 -0.65
CA PHE A 54 -2.73 -47.02 0.13
C PHE A 54 -1.31 -47.60 0.11
N GLY A 55 -0.45 -47.07 -0.76
CA GLY A 55 0.92 -47.55 -0.96
C GLY A 55 1.00 -48.74 -1.92
N ASP A 56 2.26 -49.11 -2.25
CA ASP A 56 2.52 -50.25 -3.15
C ASP A 56 2.10 -51.57 -2.54
N GLY A 57 1.59 -52.48 -3.38
CA GLY A 57 1.18 -53.82 -2.99
C GLY A 57 -0.23 -53.91 -2.42
N VAL A 58 -1.00 -52.84 -2.46
CA VAL A 58 -2.43 -52.84 -2.15
C VAL A 58 -3.23 -52.85 -3.44
N ARG A 59 -4.09 -53.89 -3.61
CA ARG A 59 -5.00 -53.96 -4.75
C ARG A 59 -6.40 -53.52 -4.31
N LEU A 60 -6.95 -52.55 -4.96
CA LEU A 60 -8.32 -52.10 -4.72
C LEU A 60 -9.29 -53.12 -5.29
N GLU A 61 -10.27 -53.51 -4.51
CA GLU A 61 -11.42 -54.35 -4.97
C GLU A 61 -12.62 -53.46 -5.28
N SER A 62 -12.94 -52.50 -4.39
CA SER A 62 -14.01 -51.53 -4.61
C SER A 62 -13.92 -50.36 -3.63
N PHE A 63 -14.41 -49.19 -4.05
CA PHE A 63 -14.77 -48.13 -3.12
C PHE A 63 -16.15 -48.40 -2.50
N LEU A 64 -16.33 -48.01 -1.25
CA LEU A 64 -17.62 -48.15 -0.55
C LEU A 64 -18.55 -46.95 -0.84
N SER A 65 -17.99 -45.87 -1.34
CA SER A 65 -18.70 -44.65 -1.73
C SER A 65 -18.50 -44.44 -3.23
N GLU A 66 -19.51 -43.95 -3.92
CA GLU A 66 -19.44 -43.62 -5.36
C GLU A 66 -18.55 -42.39 -5.64
N SER A 67 -18.39 -41.53 -4.64
CA SER A 67 -17.53 -40.34 -4.71
C SER A 67 -17.01 -39.94 -3.34
N VAL A 68 -15.92 -39.18 -3.33
CA VAL A 68 -15.43 -38.49 -2.15
C VAL A 68 -15.68 -37.01 -2.34
N GLN A 69 -16.34 -36.40 -1.36
CA GLN A 69 -16.69 -34.99 -1.40
C GLN A 69 -15.66 -34.16 -0.64
N PHE A 70 -15.35 -32.97 -1.19
CA PHE A 70 -14.48 -31.96 -0.62
C PHE A 70 -15.24 -30.67 -0.52
N ARG A 71 -14.96 -29.89 0.50
CA ARG A 71 -15.45 -28.53 0.62
C ARG A 71 -14.25 -27.59 0.53
N PHE A 72 -14.26 -26.75 -0.49
CA PHE A 72 -13.32 -25.66 -0.64
C PHE A 72 -14.08 -24.36 -0.41
N PRO A 73 -13.95 -23.73 0.74
CA PRO A 73 -14.62 -22.46 0.98
C PRO A 73 -14.15 -21.44 -0.06
N PHE A 74 -15.09 -20.76 -0.70
CA PHE A 74 -14.76 -19.61 -1.55
C PHE A 74 -14.14 -18.55 -0.66
N GLU A 75 -12.88 -18.30 -0.84
CA GLU A 75 -12.23 -17.12 -0.26
C GLU A 75 -12.74 -15.90 -1.00
N ASN A 76 -13.55 -15.09 -0.33
CA ASN A 76 -13.83 -13.75 -0.83
C ASN A 76 -12.51 -12.99 -0.94
N ASN A 77 -12.47 -12.04 -1.85
CA ASN A 77 -11.26 -11.26 -2.05
C ASN A 77 -11.60 -9.77 -2.13
N LYS A 78 -10.62 -8.96 -1.75
CA LYS A 78 -10.69 -7.50 -1.81
C LYS A 78 -9.33 -6.98 -2.25
N ARG A 79 -9.31 -6.06 -3.19
CA ARG A 79 -8.08 -5.35 -3.55
C ARG A 79 -7.90 -4.17 -2.62
N VAL A 80 -6.73 -4.07 -2.01
CA VAL A 80 -6.39 -3.04 -1.03
C VAL A 80 -5.05 -2.41 -1.35
N PRO A 81 -4.86 -1.09 -1.09
CA PRO A 81 -3.59 -0.42 -1.27
C PRO A 81 -2.57 -0.87 -0.24
N VAL A 82 -1.30 -0.86 -0.63
CA VAL A 82 -0.15 -1.07 0.25
C VAL A 82 0.40 0.27 0.68
N GLN A 83 0.50 0.52 1.97
CA GLN A 83 1.05 1.74 2.53
C GLN A 83 2.44 1.48 3.12
N ALA A 84 3.42 2.28 2.70
CA ALA A 84 4.77 2.20 3.25
C ALA A 84 4.84 2.75 4.67
N VAL A 85 5.48 1.99 5.56
CA VAL A 85 5.93 2.48 6.87
C VAL A 85 7.43 2.75 6.77
N GLN A 86 7.86 3.99 7.03
CA GLN A 86 9.21 4.41 6.74
C GLN A 86 9.83 5.26 7.84
N VAL A 87 11.12 5.07 8.06
CA VAL A 87 11.98 5.93 8.87
C VAL A 87 13.16 6.34 7.99
N LEU A 88 13.21 7.62 7.63
CA LEU A 88 14.19 8.15 6.68
C LEU A 88 15.07 9.19 7.36
N SER A 89 16.37 9.14 7.10
CA SER A 89 17.29 10.24 7.38
C SER A 89 18.20 10.49 6.19
N PHE A 90 18.50 11.77 5.96
CA PHE A 90 19.27 12.22 4.81
C PHE A 90 20.59 12.83 5.27
N LYS A 91 21.61 12.76 4.42
CA LYS A 91 22.81 13.60 4.61
C LYS A 91 22.46 15.08 4.44
N PRO A 92 23.24 15.98 5.05
CA PRO A 92 23.08 17.42 4.81
C PRO A 92 23.01 17.74 3.32
N GLN A 93 22.10 18.64 2.94
CA GLN A 93 21.84 19.04 1.55
C GLN A 93 21.22 17.95 0.65
N TYR A 94 20.67 16.86 1.21
CA TYR A 94 19.94 15.84 0.47
C TYR A 94 18.52 15.69 1.02
N MET A 95 17.57 15.44 0.14
CA MET A 95 16.18 15.20 0.50
C MET A 95 15.48 14.33 -0.54
N ALA A 96 14.35 13.75 -0.16
CA ALA A 96 13.50 13.07 -1.11
C ALA A 96 12.77 14.06 -2.02
N THR A 97 12.60 13.71 -3.29
CA THR A 97 11.82 14.49 -4.26
C THR A 97 10.33 14.12 -4.27
N GLY A 98 9.94 13.14 -3.47
CA GLY A 98 8.58 12.68 -3.36
C GLY A 98 8.44 11.58 -2.31
N GLN A 99 7.27 10.95 -2.28
CA GLN A 99 7.01 9.83 -1.38
C GLN A 99 7.63 8.53 -1.92
N ILE A 100 7.83 7.55 -1.04
CA ILE A 100 8.19 6.18 -1.44
C ILE A 100 7.11 5.64 -2.37
N ARG A 101 7.54 5.15 -3.53
CA ARG A 101 6.67 4.41 -4.45
C ARG A 101 6.83 2.92 -4.19
N LEU A 102 5.70 2.23 -4.14
CA LEU A 102 5.63 0.77 -3.98
C LEU A 102 5.16 0.12 -5.29
N GLN A 103 5.70 -1.05 -5.59
CA GLN A 103 5.27 -1.84 -6.74
C GLN A 103 5.23 -3.33 -6.39
N PRO A 104 4.03 -3.96 -6.45
CA PRO A 104 2.73 -3.33 -6.71
C PRO A 104 2.30 -2.34 -5.60
N ASP A 105 1.51 -1.33 -5.96
CA ASP A 105 0.93 -0.34 -5.03
C ASP A 105 -0.31 -0.86 -4.29
N SER A 106 -0.88 -1.94 -4.78
CA SER A 106 -2.06 -2.61 -4.23
C SER A 106 -1.96 -4.11 -4.44
N ILE A 107 -2.52 -4.87 -3.50
CA ILE A 107 -2.55 -6.33 -3.52
C ILE A 107 -3.97 -6.84 -3.31
N THR A 108 -4.19 -8.12 -3.62
CA THR A 108 -5.44 -8.79 -3.32
C THR A 108 -5.29 -9.56 -2.00
N VAL A 109 -6.24 -9.33 -1.09
CA VAL A 109 -6.37 -10.08 0.15
C VAL A 109 -7.54 -11.05 0.03
N TYR A 110 -7.37 -12.26 0.55
CA TYR A 110 -8.34 -13.36 0.50
C TYR A 110 -8.68 -13.78 1.92
N GLY A 111 -9.96 -14.00 2.20
CA GLY A 111 -10.40 -14.43 3.51
C GLY A 111 -11.91 -14.41 3.67
N GLU A 112 -12.37 -14.63 4.89
CA GLU A 112 -13.79 -14.54 5.21
C GLU A 112 -14.30 -13.09 5.14
N PRO A 113 -15.57 -12.86 4.75
CA PRO A 113 -16.15 -11.53 4.61
C PRO A 113 -15.90 -10.64 5.82
N PHE A 114 -16.10 -11.19 7.03
CA PHE A 114 -15.91 -10.47 8.28
C PHE A 114 -14.49 -9.89 8.44
N HIS A 115 -13.45 -10.62 8.03
CA HIS A 115 -12.09 -10.13 8.09
C HIS A 115 -11.81 -9.08 7.00
N LEU A 116 -12.36 -9.27 5.80
CA LEU A 116 -12.14 -8.39 4.67
C LEU A 116 -12.81 -7.02 4.82
N GLU A 117 -13.96 -6.95 5.50
CA GLU A 117 -14.67 -5.69 5.75
C GLU A 117 -13.82 -4.67 6.51
N HIS A 118 -12.97 -5.14 7.42
CA HIS A 118 -12.15 -4.30 8.28
C HIS A 118 -10.77 -3.95 7.69
N ILE A 119 -10.44 -4.46 6.49
CA ILE A 119 -9.15 -4.23 5.85
C ILE A 119 -9.32 -3.25 4.71
N ASP A 120 -8.96 -1.98 4.94
CA ASP A 120 -8.97 -0.94 3.90
C ASP A 120 -7.60 -0.73 3.27
N ARG A 121 -6.53 -1.15 3.92
CA ARG A 121 -5.14 -1.09 3.48
C ARG A 121 -4.28 -2.12 4.20
N VAL A 122 -3.13 -2.42 3.65
CA VAL A 122 -2.08 -3.19 4.30
C VAL A 122 -0.82 -2.36 4.42
N PHE A 123 0.01 -2.68 5.39
CA PHE A 123 1.24 -1.93 5.67
C PHE A 123 2.48 -2.77 5.34
N THR A 124 3.53 -2.11 4.92
CA THR A 124 4.85 -2.75 4.84
C THR A 124 5.45 -2.86 6.24
N ARG A 125 6.42 -3.75 6.43
CA ARG A 125 7.36 -3.61 7.53
C ARG A 125 8.10 -2.29 7.38
N THR A 126 8.68 -1.81 8.49
CA THR A 126 9.39 -0.53 8.49
C THR A 126 10.58 -0.55 7.53
N ILE A 127 10.61 0.41 6.62
CA ILE A 127 11.73 0.70 5.72
C ILE A 127 12.64 1.70 6.43
N GLU A 128 13.77 1.24 6.93
CA GLU A 128 14.73 2.10 7.63
C GLU A 128 15.88 2.45 6.67
N LEU A 129 15.98 3.71 6.29
CA LEU A 129 17.02 4.22 5.42
C LEU A 129 17.72 5.40 6.07
N SER A 130 19.02 5.28 6.30
CA SER A 130 19.80 6.29 7.03
C SER A 130 20.89 6.91 6.15
N ASN A 131 21.17 8.20 6.40
CA ASN A 131 22.25 8.95 5.72
C ASN A 131 22.15 8.91 4.19
N LEU A 132 20.93 9.01 3.68
CA LEU A 132 20.65 8.97 2.24
C LEU A 132 21.34 10.13 1.51
N LYS A 133 22.05 9.80 0.43
CA LYS A 133 22.74 10.71 -0.49
C LYS A 133 22.44 10.44 -1.96
N ALA A 134 21.67 9.41 -2.22
CA ALA A 134 21.25 8.97 -3.55
C ALA A 134 19.92 8.24 -3.43
N SER A 135 19.21 8.11 -4.55
CA SER A 135 17.97 7.34 -4.64
C SER A 135 18.18 5.92 -4.15
N ALA A 136 17.18 5.38 -3.46
CA ALA A 136 17.19 4.06 -2.86
C ALA A 136 16.07 3.20 -3.46
N HIS A 137 16.36 1.92 -3.62
CA HIS A 137 15.38 0.93 -4.04
C HIS A 137 15.67 -0.40 -3.35
N GLY A 138 14.66 -1.21 -3.21
CA GLY A 138 14.80 -2.51 -2.57
C GLY A 138 13.47 -3.24 -2.47
N VAL A 139 13.46 -4.31 -1.71
CA VAL A 139 12.28 -5.14 -1.45
C VAL A 139 11.95 -5.03 0.04
N VAL A 140 10.67 -4.92 0.35
CA VAL A 140 10.17 -4.90 1.73
C VAL A 140 9.01 -5.88 1.86
N LYS A 141 8.95 -6.58 2.99
CA LYS A 141 7.85 -7.47 3.31
C LYS A 141 6.62 -6.69 3.75
N ILE A 142 5.47 -7.20 3.37
CA ILE A 142 4.18 -6.71 3.88
C ILE A 142 3.96 -7.31 5.27
N GLU A 143 3.41 -6.52 6.19
CA GLU A 143 3.05 -7.00 7.51
C GLU A 143 1.87 -7.97 7.41
N PRO A 144 1.98 -9.18 7.95
CA PRO A 144 0.90 -10.16 7.90
C PRO A 144 -0.35 -9.66 8.62
N VAL A 145 -1.50 -9.86 8.02
CA VAL A 145 -2.80 -9.56 8.63
C VAL A 145 -3.46 -10.88 9.04
N ASN A 146 -3.87 -10.99 10.30
CA ASN A 146 -4.50 -12.18 10.81
C ASN A 146 -5.84 -12.47 10.11
N GLY A 147 -6.09 -13.74 9.81
CA GLY A 147 -7.35 -14.19 9.22
C GLY A 147 -7.47 -13.99 7.72
N VAL A 148 -6.42 -13.48 7.05
CA VAL A 148 -6.41 -13.31 5.60
C VAL A 148 -5.11 -13.82 4.98
N ARG A 149 -5.21 -14.26 3.73
CA ARG A 149 -4.10 -14.59 2.86
C ARG A 149 -3.89 -13.45 1.87
N MET A 150 -2.66 -13.10 1.58
CA MET A 150 -2.30 -12.03 0.65
C MET A 150 -1.77 -12.62 -0.66
N SER A 151 -2.04 -11.96 -1.78
CA SER A 151 -1.50 -12.36 -3.10
C SER A 151 0.01 -12.19 -3.17
N GLU A 152 0.54 -11.17 -2.48
CA GLU A 152 1.95 -10.87 -2.38
C GLU A 152 2.36 -10.76 -0.92
N THR A 153 3.56 -11.22 -0.59
CA THR A 153 4.14 -11.11 0.76
C THR A 153 5.20 -10.03 0.86
N GLU A 154 5.64 -9.50 -0.28
CA GLU A 154 6.65 -8.47 -0.39
C GLU A 154 6.39 -7.58 -1.60
N VAL A 155 6.85 -6.34 -1.54
CA VAL A 155 6.76 -5.35 -2.61
C VAL A 155 8.10 -4.66 -2.83
N ASN A 156 8.34 -4.19 -4.05
CA ASN A 156 9.48 -3.35 -4.34
C ASN A 156 9.19 -1.92 -3.90
N TYR A 157 10.17 -1.26 -3.31
CA TYR A 157 10.10 0.17 -3.03
C TYR A 157 11.14 0.94 -3.81
N SER A 158 10.83 2.18 -4.15
CA SER A 158 11.74 3.14 -4.72
C SER A 158 11.53 4.52 -4.12
N LEU A 159 12.62 5.19 -3.78
CA LEU A 159 12.66 6.55 -3.24
C LEU A 159 13.65 7.37 -4.04
N ASP A 160 13.19 8.44 -4.65
CA ASP A 160 14.07 9.36 -5.34
C ASP A 160 14.63 10.38 -4.36
N VAL A 161 15.96 10.48 -4.33
CA VAL A 161 16.70 11.41 -3.46
C VAL A 161 17.60 12.26 -4.33
N THR A 162 17.56 13.56 -4.09
CA THR A 162 18.42 14.52 -4.79
C THR A 162 19.16 15.41 -3.81
N ARG A 163 20.22 16.00 -4.29
CA ARG A 163 20.85 17.13 -3.61
C ARG A 163 20.01 18.37 -3.85
N TYR A 164 19.82 19.20 -2.82
CA TYR A 164 19.10 20.46 -2.94
C TYR A 164 20.00 21.66 -2.62
N VAL A 165 19.58 22.80 -3.12
CA VAL A 165 20.09 24.11 -2.76
C VAL A 165 18.95 24.96 -2.22
N GLU A 166 19.25 25.85 -1.29
CA GLU A 166 18.29 26.81 -0.74
C GLU A 166 18.46 28.17 -1.42
N VAL A 167 17.36 28.67 -1.96
CA VAL A 167 17.26 30.01 -2.51
C VAL A 167 16.26 30.79 -1.68
N SER A 168 16.65 31.92 -1.12
CA SER A 168 15.76 32.74 -0.31
C SER A 168 15.50 34.07 -0.99
N THR A 169 14.27 34.54 -0.91
CA THR A 169 13.85 35.86 -1.41
C THR A 169 12.81 36.47 -0.49
N GLU A 170 12.61 37.77 -0.61
CA GLU A 170 11.52 38.49 0.03
C GLU A 170 10.48 38.86 -1.03
N VAL A 171 9.22 38.50 -0.78
CA VAL A 171 8.11 38.72 -1.71
C VAL A 171 6.99 39.51 -1.04
N SER A 172 6.31 40.34 -1.79
CA SER A 172 5.10 41.02 -1.33
C SER A 172 3.93 40.05 -1.37
N VAL A 173 3.06 40.13 -0.36
CA VAL A 173 1.83 39.29 -0.29
C VAL A 173 0.66 40.15 -0.77
N GLY A 174 0.02 39.72 -1.86
CA GLY A 174 -1.11 40.42 -2.44
C GLY A 174 -2.45 39.92 -1.88
N VAL A 175 -3.54 40.50 -2.36
CA VAL A 175 -4.91 40.03 -2.07
C VAL A 175 -5.54 39.55 -3.38
N ARG A 176 -6.27 38.46 -3.31
CA ARG A 176 -7.06 37.94 -4.44
C ARG A 176 -8.54 37.88 -4.09
N ASN A 177 -9.39 37.98 -5.09
CA ASN A 177 -10.86 37.91 -4.96
C ASN A 177 -11.44 38.99 -4.03
N LEU A 178 -10.78 40.14 -3.92
CA LEU A 178 -11.26 41.28 -3.14
C LEU A 178 -12.48 41.91 -3.81
N PRO A 179 -13.64 42.04 -3.14
CA PRO A 179 -14.82 42.71 -3.69
C PRO A 179 -14.57 44.18 -4.02
N ALA A 180 -15.24 44.68 -5.04
CA ALA A 180 -15.11 46.08 -5.44
C ALA A 180 -15.47 47.05 -4.28
N GLY A 181 -14.63 48.05 -4.05
CA GLY A 181 -14.82 49.05 -3.01
C GLY A 181 -14.42 48.60 -1.60
N ARG A 182 -13.81 47.43 -1.44
CA ARG A 182 -13.19 47.01 -0.18
C ARG A 182 -11.68 47.13 -0.25
N LYS A 183 -11.04 47.26 0.89
CA LYS A 183 -9.59 47.31 1.02
C LYS A 183 -9.16 46.40 2.17
N LEU A 184 -8.25 45.48 1.91
CA LEU A 184 -7.68 44.59 2.90
C LEU A 184 -6.19 44.89 3.05
N SER A 185 -5.78 45.24 4.26
CA SER A 185 -4.39 45.46 4.63
C SER A 185 -3.82 44.19 5.26
N ILE A 186 -2.60 43.80 4.83
CA ILE A 186 -1.91 42.58 5.27
C ILE A 186 -0.67 42.99 6.07
N TYR A 187 -0.47 42.36 7.22
CA TYR A 187 0.68 42.63 8.11
C TYR A 187 1.38 41.31 8.49
N PRO A 188 2.72 41.22 8.25
CA PRO A 188 3.52 42.15 7.45
C PRO A 188 3.12 42.12 5.97
N SER A 189 3.45 43.15 5.20
CA SER A 189 3.16 43.23 3.75
C SER A 189 4.08 42.34 2.89
N THR A 190 5.19 41.87 3.47
CA THR A 190 6.19 41.02 2.80
C THR A 190 6.41 39.74 3.59
N ALA A 191 6.87 38.72 2.90
CA ALA A 191 7.24 37.44 3.46
C ALA A 191 8.65 37.05 2.99
N LYS A 192 9.44 36.49 3.88
CA LYS A 192 10.65 35.74 3.50
C LYS A 192 10.25 34.34 3.04
N VAL A 193 10.64 34.01 1.81
CA VAL A 193 10.38 32.72 1.21
C VAL A 193 11.69 31.99 0.99
N VAL A 194 11.75 30.74 1.41
CA VAL A 194 12.88 29.83 1.18
C VAL A 194 12.42 28.68 0.32
N PHE A 195 13.04 28.55 -0.85
CA PHE A 195 12.83 27.43 -1.78
C PHE A 195 13.95 26.41 -1.62
N LYS A 196 13.61 25.15 -1.42
CA LYS A 196 14.54 24.05 -1.59
C LYS A 196 14.36 23.49 -2.99
N CYS A 197 15.38 23.66 -3.82
CA CYS A 197 15.34 23.28 -5.24
C CYS A 197 16.29 22.15 -5.52
N SER A 198 15.91 21.26 -6.45
CA SER A 198 16.79 20.20 -6.91
C SER A 198 18.05 20.79 -7.57
N PHE A 199 19.20 20.18 -7.27
CA PHE A 199 20.46 20.54 -7.91
C PHE A 199 20.76 19.59 -9.08
N PRO A 200 21.22 20.10 -10.24
CA PRO A 200 21.53 21.48 -10.57
C PRO A 200 20.27 22.34 -10.78
N LEU A 201 20.35 23.60 -10.38
CA LEU A 201 19.27 24.57 -10.55
C LEU A 201 19.14 24.91 -12.04
N SER A 202 17.98 24.63 -12.64
CA SER A 202 17.74 24.88 -14.07
C SER A 202 17.26 26.30 -14.38
N LYS A 203 16.52 26.89 -13.42
CA LYS A 203 15.95 28.26 -13.51
C LYS A 203 15.95 28.88 -12.12
N ASP A 204 15.90 30.21 -12.07
CA ASP A 204 15.74 30.95 -10.81
C ASP A 204 14.32 30.70 -10.27
N PRO A 205 14.17 30.09 -9.08
CA PRO A 205 12.86 29.81 -8.51
C PRO A 205 12.14 31.03 -7.99
N THR A 206 12.80 32.19 -7.94
CA THR A 206 12.20 33.46 -7.48
C THR A 206 11.43 34.15 -8.58
N GLU A 207 11.68 33.84 -9.84
CA GLU A 207 11.02 34.45 -10.98
C GLU A 207 9.54 34.06 -11.09
N GLY A 208 8.66 35.02 -11.07
CA GLY A 208 7.22 34.88 -11.30
C GLY A 208 6.43 34.24 -10.15
N VAL A 209 7.05 34.07 -8.99
CA VAL A 209 6.33 33.60 -7.79
C VAL A 209 5.61 34.78 -7.15
N GLN A 210 4.30 34.59 -6.90
CA GLN A 210 3.48 35.56 -6.20
C GLN A 210 2.76 34.87 -5.05
N PHE A 211 2.72 35.50 -3.91
CA PHE A 211 1.94 35.06 -2.77
C PHE A 211 0.74 35.99 -2.58
N TYR A 212 -0.38 35.38 -2.20
CA TYR A 212 -1.61 36.12 -1.97
C TYR A 212 -2.43 35.49 -0.85
N ILE A 213 -3.26 36.34 -0.24
CA ILE A 213 -4.33 35.94 0.65
C ILE A 213 -5.63 36.02 -0.12
N ASP A 214 -6.42 34.95 -0.09
CA ASP A 214 -7.76 34.96 -0.68
C ASP A 214 -8.71 35.68 0.29
N TYR A 215 -9.52 36.58 -0.24
CA TYR A 215 -10.50 37.32 0.56
C TYR A 215 -11.51 36.37 1.23
N ALA A 216 -11.84 35.25 0.62
CA ALA A 216 -12.72 34.24 1.21
C ALA A 216 -12.11 33.63 2.50
N ASP A 217 -10.79 33.41 2.52
CA ASP A 217 -10.10 32.90 3.71
C ASP A 217 -10.12 33.92 4.83
N PHE A 218 -9.95 35.21 4.49
CA PHE A 218 -10.06 36.30 5.46
C PHE A 218 -11.46 36.35 6.10
N VAL A 219 -12.53 36.25 5.29
CA VAL A 219 -13.92 36.28 5.80
C VAL A 219 -14.20 35.13 6.72
N ASN A 220 -13.63 33.95 6.42
CA ASN A 220 -13.81 32.73 7.22
C ASN A 220 -12.82 32.64 8.39
N SER A 221 -11.85 33.54 8.47
CA SER A 221 -10.81 33.53 9.50
C SER A 221 -11.35 34.00 10.87
N LYS A 222 -10.83 33.40 11.94
CA LYS A 222 -11.06 33.93 13.30
C LYS A 222 -10.03 34.96 13.64
N GLY A 223 -10.46 36.23 13.67
CA GLY A 223 -9.60 37.37 14.05
C GLY A 223 -8.64 37.82 12.97
N GLY A 224 -8.95 37.66 11.68
CA GLY A 224 -8.18 38.13 10.56
C GLY A 224 -6.83 37.46 10.33
N LYS A 225 -6.61 36.27 10.90
CA LYS A 225 -5.38 35.50 10.72
C LYS A 225 -5.49 34.59 9.49
N CYS A 226 -4.61 34.81 8.51
CA CYS A 226 -4.66 34.11 7.21
C CYS A 226 -3.31 33.49 6.88
N ILE A 227 -3.36 32.38 6.14
CA ILE A 227 -2.18 31.70 5.58
C ILE A 227 -2.08 32.09 4.10
N PRO A 228 -0.91 32.52 3.62
CA PRO A 228 -0.76 32.90 2.22
C PRO A 228 -0.72 31.69 1.29
N HIS A 229 -1.28 31.83 0.12
CA HIS A 229 -1.22 30.88 -0.98
C HIS A 229 -0.17 31.30 -2.01
N ALA A 230 0.56 30.34 -2.56
CA ALA A 230 1.41 30.57 -3.72
C ALA A 230 0.56 30.49 -5.01
N SER A 231 0.68 31.47 -5.90
CA SER A 231 0.00 31.49 -7.19
C SER A 231 0.49 30.36 -8.12
N ARG A 232 1.79 30.10 -8.05
CA ARG A 232 2.48 29.04 -8.78
C ARG A 232 3.77 28.68 -8.04
N ILE A 233 4.04 27.40 -7.91
CA ILE A 233 5.34 26.89 -7.46
C ILE A 233 6.15 26.56 -8.72
N PRO A 234 7.35 27.14 -8.89
CA PRO A 234 8.20 26.88 -10.07
C PRO A 234 8.65 25.43 -10.17
N ASP A 235 8.92 25.00 -11.40
CA ASP A 235 9.47 23.68 -11.65
C ASP A 235 10.84 23.52 -10.97
N GLY A 236 11.07 22.34 -10.36
CA GLY A 236 12.32 22.05 -9.65
C GLY A 236 12.33 22.46 -8.17
N VAL A 237 11.29 23.15 -7.68
CA VAL A 237 11.10 23.39 -6.25
C VAL A 237 10.52 22.13 -5.60
N ILE A 238 11.22 21.62 -4.59
CA ILE A 238 10.81 20.44 -3.83
C ILE A 238 10.00 20.85 -2.61
N GLU A 239 10.42 21.92 -1.95
CA GLU A 239 9.79 22.46 -0.74
C GLU A 239 9.84 23.98 -0.76
N CYS A 240 8.78 24.62 -0.27
CA CYS A 240 8.68 26.05 -0.15
C CYS A 240 8.23 26.40 1.27
N THR A 241 9.03 27.19 1.98
CA THR A 241 8.73 27.66 3.33
C THR A 241 8.55 29.16 3.31
N VAL A 242 7.45 29.63 3.89
CA VAL A 242 7.09 31.07 3.99
C VAL A 242 7.17 31.51 5.45
N THR A 243 7.83 32.65 5.70
CA THR A 243 7.95 33.22 7.04
C THR A 243 7.54 34.71 7.04
N PRO A 244 6.55 35.13 7.83
CA PRO A 244 5.77 34.32 8.77
C PRO A 244 4.78 33.38 8.06
N GLU A 245 4.37 32.32 8.72
CA GLU A 245 3.36 31.36 8.19
C GLU A 245 1.94 31.94 8.25
N ILE A 246 1.69 32.83 9.21
CA ILE A 246 0.38 33.46 9.46
C ILE A 246 0.51 34.95 9.36
N PHE A 247 -0.41 35.59 8.64
CA PHE A 247 -0.50 37.02 8.44
C PHE A 247 -1.74 37.58 9.12
N ASP A 248 -1.59 38.75 9.72
CA ASP A 248 -2.71 39.52 10.26
C ASP A 248 -3.32 40.41 9.16
N CYS A 249 -4.60 40.17 8.89
CA CYS A 249 -5.35 40.89 7.86
C CYS A 249 -6.42 41.77 8.50
N VAL A 250 -6.49 43.00 8.04
CA VAL A 250 -7.45 43.99 8.56
C VAL A 250 -8.19 44.63 7.38
N GLU A 251 -9.51 44.54 7.39
CA GLU A 251 -10.35 45.23 6.43
C GLU A 251 -10.51 46.69 6.88
N GLU A 252 -10.11 47.62 6.01
CA GLU A 252 -10.34 49.04 6.28
C GLU A 252 -11.84 49.34 6.12
N GLY A 253 -12.47 49.79 7.22
CA GLY A 253 -13.89 50.14 7.22
C GLY A 253 -14.19 51.25 6.17
N ARG A 254 -15.38 51.15 5.56
CA ARG A 254 -15.92 52.25 4.74
C ARG A 254 -15.95 53.53 5.60
N GLN A 255 -15.20 54.55 5.20
CA GLN A 255 -15.54 55.91 5.59
C GLN A 255 -16.78 56.40 4.87
#